data_3ccbc756e82ce09ecd479f6028bf5289
#
_entry.id   3ccbc756e82ce09ecd479f6028bf5289
#
_cell.length_a   1.000
_cell.length_b   1.000
_cell.length_c   1.000
_cell.angle_alpha   90.00
_cell.angle_beta   90.00
_cell.angle_gamma   90.00
#
_symmetry.space_group_name_H-M   'P 1'
#
loop_
_entity.id
_entity.type
_entity.pdbx_description
1 polymer ?
#
loop_
_entity_poly.entity_id
_entity_poly.type
_entity_poly.pdbx_seq_one_letter_code
_entity_poly.pdbx_strand_id
1 'polypeptide(L)'
;MDTTSYTAIQRRAANQVWSAAGTYDFEPLFLAQHTDGSPALYMNCVVGLVHKYCGEHVIRSLFDRWSGDIHQAMLDDLTWLYLEHIVYVQELPQRPILADLRRVYANDFFGQEYKLSRQEWMAKNQLVYAMQAARWNRVLSRKQSMLTPREKSLYAALTPEQVPSKERLESEILAIYKRFLLFDGQVHHKKALHVHVTGKLAELLTKTMPTQLVKTDRVTVVRSSQADAPQEDGFLQEKNRAHVTLRQHAQQDRAYIESCFGRSLYSPEQLHRAEQELCTGNHLGCHLWFTDGAPTPGTAPTAEAKHLAEQAELQAVRNRAYYSDNLDLHRSAVLRLTEQIQNCILIHQQPRARVARIGQLDAAHVWRVPLLHDSRVFLASEEENQPAFTVDLLLDASASRLHCQEVLAAQGVILAKSLLACSIPVRVSSFCSLRGYTVLRILKNFDEKSSQSIFRYFSSGWNRDGLALRAMGDLLTVFPGTAPRHLLLVLTDASPNDSLRVQASSENPFGHDYGDAFGVQDTAAEVRALRAKGIHVSAVFMGESSSASHAAVIYGKELARIKGIDQLAKAAGILIQHEIRSLED
;
A
#
# COMPACT_ATOMS: atom_id res chain seq x y z
N MET A 1 -11.02 35.22 31.98
CA MET A 1 -10.38 34.42 30.91
C MET A 1 -10.60 35.13 29.59
N ASP A 2 -9.54 35.54 28.99
CA ASP A 2 -9.58 36.27 27.70
C ASP A 2 -9.75 35.27 26.56
N THR A 3 -11.00 35.04 26.15
CA THR A 3 -11.33 34.16 24.98
C THR A 3 -11.07 34.88 23.65
N THR A 4 -10.37 36.00 23.68
CA THR A 4 -10.09 36.84 22.48
C THR A 4 -9.03 36.23 21.56
N SER A 5 -8.23 35.26 22.05
CA SER A 5 -7.20 34.58 21.23
C SER A 5 -7.74 33.47 20.32
N TYR A 6 -8.91 32.90 20.60
CA TYR A 6 -9.46 31.81 19.78
C TYR A 6 -10.07 32.28 18.47
N THR A 7 -9.78 31.56 17.38
CA THR A 7 -10.54 31.69 16.12
C THR A 7 -12.00 31.29 16.31
N ALA A 8 -12.88 31.70 15.40
CA ALA A 8 -14.31 31.33 15.48
C ALA A 8 -14.53 29.80 15.52
N ILE A 9 -13.68 29.03 14.85
CA ILE A 9 -13.73 27.56 14.83
C ILE A 9 -13.27 26.99 16.17
N GLN A 10 -12.16 27.48 16.70
CA GLN A 10 -11.64 27.07 18.01
C GLN A 10 -12.62 27.37 19.13
N ARG A 11 -13.31 28.54 19.10
CA ARG A 11 -14.38 28.85 20.06
C ARG A 11 -15.53 27.85 20.02
N ARG A 12 -15.94 27.42 18.80
CA ARG A 12 -16.98 26.39 18.67
C ARG A 12 -16.53 25.05 19.24
N ALA A 13 -15.28 24.63 18.98
CA ALA A 13 -14.70 23.42 19.55
C ALA A 13 -14.60 23.51 21.08
N ALA A 14 -14.09 24.63 21.63
CA ALA A 14 -14.02 24.87 23.07
C ALA A 14 -15.39 24.85 23.75
N ASN A 15 -16.42 25.44 23.13
CA ASN A 15 -17.80 25.38 23.64
C ASN A 15 -18.34 23.95 23.72
N GLN A 16 -17.99 23.08 22.77
CA GLN A 16 -18.35 21.65 22.82
C GLN A 16 -17.67 20.94 23.99
N VAL A 17 -16.38 21.25 24.23
CA VAL A 17 -15.62 20.71 25.37
C VAL A 17 -16.22 21.15 26.68
N TRP A 18 -16.46 22.45 26.88
CA TRP A 18 -17.04 23.00 28.11
C TRP A 18 -18.45 22.45 28.38
N SER A 19 -19.29 22.39 27.35
CA SER A 19 -20.66 21.83 27.47
C SER A 19 -20.63 20.36 27.90
N ALA A 20 -19.66 19.60 27.44
CA ALA A 20 -19.49 18.20 27.84
C ALA A 20 -18.93 18.08 29.26
N ALA A 21 -17.96 18.91 29.62
CA ALA A 21 -17.40 18.96 30.96
C ALA A 21 -18.42 19.44 32.02
N GLY A 22 -19.37 20.28 31.62
CA GLY A 22 -20.34 20.92 32.51
C GLY A 22 -19.75 22.09 33.29
N THR A 23 -18.55 22.56 32.97
CA THR A 23 -17.85 23.71 33.58
C THR A 23 -17.22 24.57 32.48
N TYR A 24 -17.06 25.87 32.76
CA TYR A 24 -16.54 26.85 31.80
C TYR A 24 -15.32 27.60 32.36
N ASP A 25 -14.78 27.14 33.48
CA ASP A 25 -13.75 27.80 34.29
C ASP A 25 -12.33 27.29 34.00
N PHE A 26 -12.14 26.53 32.96
CA PHE A 26 -10.84 26.01 32.52
C PHE A 26 -10.58 26.30 31.05
N GLU A 27 -9.31 26.27 30.67
CA GLU A 27 -8.89 26.34 29.29
C GLU A 27 -8.70 24.90 28.75
N PRO A 28 -9.37 24.50 27.62
CA PRO A 28 -9.22 23.16 27.08
C PRO A 28 -7.78 22.89 26.63
N LEU A 29 -7.14 21.86 27.20
CA LEU A 29 -5.81 21.42 26.78
C LEU A 29 -5.78 20.87 25.36
N PHE A 30 -6.91 20.32 24.89
CA PHE A 30 -7.04 19.68 23.59
C PHE A 30 -8.34 20.13 22.93
N LEU A 31 -8.26 20.31 21.61
CA LEU A 31 -9.42 20.57 20.75
C LEU A 31 -9.38 19.59 19.57
N ALA A 32 -10.52 18.96 19.27
CA ALA A 32 -10.66 18.03 18.17
C ALA A 32 -11.30 18.72 16.96
N GLN A 33 -10.65 18.60 15.80
CA GLN A 33 -11.11 19.17 14.54
C GLN A 33 -11.05 18.13 13.43
N HIS A 34 -11.98 18.23 12.49
CA HIS A 34 -11.91 17.51 11.23
C HIS A 34 -10.87 18.15 10.30
N THR A 35 -10.55 17.48 9.22
CA THR A 35 -9.58 17.91 8.21
C THR A 35 -9.97 19.18 7.47
N ASP A 36 -11.28 19.41 7.34
CA ASP A 36 -11.84 20.66 6.80
C ASP A 36 -11.80 21.83 7.81
N GLY A 37 -11.21 21.60 8.99
CA GLY A 37 -11.14 22.57 10.08
C GLY A 37 -12.43 22.66 10.92
N SER A 38 -13.50 21.94 10.57
CA SER A 38 -14.73 21.95 11.37
C SER A 38 -14.54 21.24 12.72
N PRO A 39 -15.21 21.67 13.81
CA PRO A 39 -15.10 21.02 15.10
C PRO A 39 -15.66 19.60 15.08
N ALA A 40 -14.89 18.62 15.58
CA ALA A 40 -15.32 17.23 15.72
C ALA A 40 -16.16 17.05 16.99
N LEU A 41 -17.48 17.14 16.85
CA LEU A 41 -18.41 17.18 17.99
C LEU A 41 -18.21 16.04 18.97
N TYR A 42 -18.21 14.78 18.52
CA TYR A 42 -18.07 13.63 19.42
C TYR A 42 -16.74 13.64 20.18
N MET A 43 -15.62 13.90 19.48
CA MET A 43 -14.30 13.92 20.13
C MET A 43 -14.13 15.10 21.07
N ASN A 44 -14.70 16.27 20.77
CA ASN A 44 -14.73 17.39 21.69
C ASN A 44 -15.58 17.07 22.94
N CYS A 45 -16.69 16.34 22.78
CA CYS A 45 -17.42 15.81 23.94
C CYS A 45 -16.55 14.86 24.77
N VAL A 46 -15.81 13.96 24.14
CA VAL A 46 -14.87 13.05 24.82
C VAL A 46 -13.80 13.84 25.58
N VAL A 47 -13.18 14.86 24.97
CA VAL A 47 -12.20 15.74 25.63
C VAL A 47 -12.79 16.38 26.87
N GLY A 48 -14.00 16.94 26.78
CA GLY A 48 -14.68 17.55 27.94
C GLY A 48 -15.00 16.55 29.07
N LEU A 49 -15.46 15.36 28.71
CA LEU A 49 -15.72 14.28 29.68
C LEU A 49 -14.44 13.77 30.32
N VAL A 50 -13.34 13.67 29.57
CA VAL A 50 -12.02 13.31 30.12
C VAL A 50 -11.58 14.35 31.13
N HIS A 51 -11.77 15.64 30.88
CA HIS A 51 -11.53 16.69 31.87
C HIS A 51 -12.42 16.52 33.13
N LYS A 52 -13.72 16.26 32.95
CA LYS A 52 -14.68 16.04 34.04
C LYS A 52 -14.27 14.88 34.95
N TYR A 53 -13.90 13.73 34.35
CA TYR A 53 -13.67 12.49 35.12
C TYR A 53 -12.22 12.27 35.52
N CYS A 54 -11.24 12.66 34.71
CA CYS A 54 -9.81 12.43 35.01
C CYS A 54 -9.13 13.65 35.64
N GLY A 55 -9.57 14.86 35.29
CA GLY A 55 -8.95 16.12 35.74
C GLY A 55 -7.75 16.52 34.87
N GLU A 56 -7.50 17.82 34.80
CA GLU A 56 -6.47 18.42 33.95
C GLU A 56 -5.05 17.92 34.24
N HIS A 57 -4.72 17.87 35.54
CA HIS A 57 -3.38 17.48 36.00
C HIS A 57 -2.99 16.08 35.53
N VAL A 58 -3.91 15.11 35.65
CA VAL A 58 -3.66 13.72 35.25
C VAL A 58 -3.48 13.60 33.73
N ILE A 59 -4.32 14.32 32.98
CA ILE A 59 -4.23 14.33 31.51
C ILE A 59 -2.89 14.92 31.05
N ARG A 60 -2.52 16.06 31.65
CA ARG A 60 -1.26 16.74 31.31
C ARG A 60 -0.05 15.84 31.61
N SER A 61 0.01 15.27 32.82
CA SER A 61 1.06 14.35 33.24
C SER A 61 1.17 13.14 32.30
N LEU A 62 0.03 12.56 31.94
CA LEU A 62 -0.04 11.40 31.07
C LEU A 62 0.57 11.68 29.68
N PHE A 63 0.10 12.72 28.99
CA PHE A 63 0.60 13.05 27.63
C PHE A 63 2.02 13.63 27.63
N ASP A 64 2.47 14.24 28.71
CA ASP A 64 3.85 14.73 28.85
C ASP A 64 4.86 13.58 28.99
N ARG A 65 4.42 12.39 29.46
CA ARG A 65 5.29 11.20 29.65
C ARG A 65 6.03 10.77 28.41
N TRP A 66 5.41 10.87 27.24
CA TRP A 66 6.00 10.48 25.97
C TRP A 66 6.07 11.62 24.96
N SER A 67 5.98 12.85 25.45
CA SER A 67 6.15 14.03 24.61
C SER A 67 7.56 14.04 24.00
N GLY A 68 7.64 14.12 22.67
CA GLY A 68 8.90 14.07 21.93
C GLY A 68 9.41 12.64 21.63
N ASP A 69 8.68 11.60 22.01
CA ASP A 69 9.01 10.22 21.62
C ASP A 69 8.76 9.99 20.12
N ILE A 70 9.53 9.07 19.51
CA ILE A 70 9.36 8.66 18.10
C ILE A 70 7.94 8.17 17.82
N HIS A 71 7.34 7.48 18.81
CA HIS A 71 6.01 6.88 18.70
C HIS A 71 4.91 7.74 19.33
N GLN A 72 5.19 9.01 19.66
CA GLN A 72 4.24 9.90 20.33
C GLN A 72 2.84 9.86 19.70
N ALA A 73 2.74 10.01 18.40
CA ALA A 73 1.44 10.02 17.71
C ALA A 73 0.66 8.71 17.89
N MET A 74 1.34 7.57 17.88
CA MET A 74 0.73 6.26 18.12
C MET A 74 0.25 6.14 19.58
N LEU A 75 1.07 6.55 20.53
CA LEU A 75 0.74 6.51 21.97
C LEU A 75 -0.43 7.45 22.28
N ASP A 76 -0.44 8.65 21.70
CA ASP A 76 -1.53 9.61 21.83
C ASP A 76 -2.85 9.03 21.29
N ASP A 77 -2.85 8.47 20.08
CA ASP A 77 -4.05 7.89 19.46
C ASP A 77 -4.62 6.72 20.28
N LEU A 78 -3.76 5.81 20.75
CA LEU A 78 -4.19 4.68 21.59
C LEU A 78 -4.67 5.15 22.98
N THR A 79 -4.05 6.19 23.54
CA THR A 79 -4.50 6.81 24.78
C THR A 79 -5.90 7.40 24.62
N TRP A 80 -6.14 8.15 23.53
CA TRP A 80 -7.46 8.69 23.25
C TRP A 80 -8.51 7.59 23.05
N LEU A 81 -8.14 6.48 22.43
CA LEU A 81 -9.05 5.34 22.27
C LEU A 81 -9.40 4.68 23.61
N TYR A 82 -8.44 4.62 24.54
CA TYR A 82 -8.66 4.12 25.90
C TYR A 82 -9.52 5.08 26.72
N LEU A 83 -9.18 6.37 26.74
CA LEU A 83 -9.92 7.41 27.48
C LEU A 83 -11.36 7.53 26.97
N GLU A 84 -11.57 7.47 25.64
CA GLU A 84 -12.90 7.47 25.03
C GLU A 84 -13.79 6.37 25.60
N HIS A 85 -13.25 5.17 25.73
CA HIS A 85 -14.02 4.05 26.28
C HIS A 85 -14.43 4.28 27.73
N ILE A 86 -13.48 4.71 28.55
CA ILE A 86 -13.72 4.95 29.99
C ILE A 86 -14.81 6.00 30.20
N VAL A 87 -14.66 7.17 29.58
CA VAL A 87 -15.61 8.26 29.80
C VAL A 87 -16.97 7.97 29.19
N TYR A 88 -17.01 7.21 28.07
CA TYR A 88 -18.25 6.76 27.47
C TYR A 88 -19.03 5.84 28.42
N VAL A 89 -18.38 4.86 29.04
CA VAL A 89 -19.03 3.93 29.95
C VAL A 89 -19.55 4.66 31.19
N GLN A 90 -18.79 5.63 31.71
CA GLN A 90 -19.18 6.41 32.87
C GLN A 90 -20.34 7.38 32.62
N GLU A 91 -20.34 8.07 31.49
CA GLU A 91 -21.32 9.11 31.18
C GLU A 91 -22.60 8.58 30.52
N LEU A 92 -22.56 7.42 29.85
CA LEU A 92 -23.70 6.86 29.13
C LEU A 92 -25.00 6.79 29.95
N PRO A 93 -25.01 6.37 31.24
CA PRO A 93 -26.22 6.35 32.04
C PRO A 93 -26.86 7.73 32.27
N GLN A 94 -26.05 8.78 32.28
CA GLN A 94 -26.49 10.16 32.51
C GLN A 94 -26.86 10.87 31.20
N ARG A 95 -26.17 10.52 30.11
CA ARG A 95 -26.36 11.13 28.76
C ARG A 95 -26.51 10.08 27.67
N PRO A 96 -27.70 9.45 27.51
CA PRO A 96 -27.92 8.40 26.54
C PRO A 96 -27.64 8.82 25.06
N ILE A 97 -27.77 10.11 24.76
CA ILE A 97 -27.49 10.68 23.42
C ILE A 97 -26.04 10.42 22.94
N LEU A 98 -25.12 10.15 23.88
CA LEU A 98 -23.74 9.80 23.53
C LEU A 98 -23.65 8.53 22.67
N ALA A 99 -24.61 7.60 22.82
CA ALA A 99 -24.64 6.40 21.98
C ALA A 99 -24.89 6.75 20.51
N ASP A 100 -25.76 7.71 20.24
CA ASP A 100 -26.07 8.14 18.87
C ASP A 100 -24.93 8.95 18.28
N LEU A 101 -24.34 9.88 19.05
CA LEU A 101 -23.15 10.64 18.63
C LEU A 101 -21.98 9.70 18.31
N ARG A 102 -21.78 8.66 19.14
CA ARG A 102 -20.76 7.63 18.93
C ARG A 102 -20.99 6.84 17.66
N ARG A 103 -22.24 6.49 17.34
CA ARG A 103 -22.60 5.82 16.08
C ARG A 103 -22.38 6.72 14.86
N VAL A 104 -22.76 7.99 14.94
CA VAL A 104 -22.50 8.96 13.88
C VAL A 104 -20.99 9.04 13.63
N TYR A 105 -20.19 9.25 14.68
CA TYR A 105 -18.73 9.30 14.57
C TYR A 105 -18.14 8.01 13.97
N ALA A 106 -18.65 6.84 14.37
CA ALA A 106 -18.20 5.56 13.83
C ALA A 106 -18.53 5.41 12.32
N ASN A 107 -19.70 5.88 11.88
CA ASN A 107 -20.05 5.90 10.46
C ASN A 107 -19.18 6.90 9.68
N ASP A 108 -18.93 8.08 10.25
CA ASP A 108 -18.06 9.09 9.63
C ASP A 108 -16.63 8.59 9.51
N PHE A 109 -16.13 7.84 10.52
CA PHE A 109 -14.82 7.22 10.47
C PHE A 109 -14.67 6.31 9.24
N PHE A 110 -15.64 5.43 8.96
CA PHE A 110 -15.61 4.57 7.79
C PHE A 110 -16.01 5.34 6.51
N GLY A 111 -16.86 6.34 6.60
CA GLY A 111 -17.21 7.22 5.48
C GLY A 111 -16.02 8.05 4.99
N GLN A 112 -15.18 8.51 5.92
CA GLN A 112 -13.93 9.20 5.60
C GLN A 112 -12.87 8.25 5.04
N GLU A 113 -12.87 6.97 5.44
CA GLU A 113 -11.99 5.94 4.88
C GLU A 113 -12.17 5.80 3.35
N TYR A 114 -13.40 5.95 2.87
CA TYR A 114 -13.70 5.96 1.42
C TYR A 114 -13.41 7.29 0.73
N LYS A 115 -13.36 8.38 1.48
CA LYS A 115 -13.11 9.74 0.97
C LYS A 115 -11.65 10.16 1.11
N LEU A 116 -10.94 9.59 2.08
CA LEU A 116 -9.54 9.85 2.27
C LEU A 116 -8.75 9.41 1.03
N SER A 117 -7.89 10.28 0.54
CA SER A 117 -6.87 9.85 -0.40
C SER A 117 -6.09 8.70 0.24
N ARG A 118 -5.57 7.78 -0.57
CA ARG A 118 -4.73 6.69 -0.06
C ARG A 118 -3.60 7.17 0.85
N GLN A 119 -3.09 8.37 0.61
CA GLN A 119 -2.03 9.00 1.40
C GLN A 119 -2.44 9.17 2.86
N GLU A 120 -3.62 9.68 3.09
CA GLU A 120 -4.13 9.91 4.44
C GLU A 120 -4.43 8.61 5.18
N TRP A 121 -4.94 7.62 4.46
CA TRP A 121 -5.24 6.32 5.04
C TRP A 121 -3.98 5.58 5.49
N MET A 122 -2.91 5.66 4.71
CA MET A 122 -1.64 4.99 4.98
C MET A 122 -0.73 5.73 5.96
N ALA A 123 -0.92 7.03 6.13
CA ALA A 123 -0.28 7.78 7.21
C ALA A 123 -0.79 7.34 8.60
N LYS A 124 -1.90 6.59 8.66
CA LYS A 124 -2.37 5.96 9.91
C LYS A 124 -1.44 4.81 10.28
N ASN A 125 -0.95 4.82 11.52
CA ASN A 125 -0.28 3.66 12.07
C ASN A 125 -1.21 2.44 11.96
N GLN A 126 -0.75 1.37 11.34
CA GLN A 126 -1.56 0.19 11.02
C GLN A 126 -2.17 -0.44 12.29
N LEU A 127 -1.41 -0.45 13.39
CA LEU A 127 -1.89 -0.94 14.69
C LEU A 127 -3.00 -0.04 15.24
N VAL A 128 -2.81 1.27 15.21
CA VAL A 128 -3.82 2.26 15.66
C VAL A 128 -5.09 2.09 14.85
N TYR A 129 -4.96 2.01 13.52
CA TYR A 129 -6.10 1.79 12.65
C TYR A 129 -6.83 0.47 12.97
N ALA A 130 -6.12 -0.63 13.17
CA ALA A 130 -6.73 -1.91 13.52
C ALA A 130 -7.53 -1.82 14.83
N MET A 131 -7.01 -1.11 15.84
CA MET A 131 -7.70 -0.90 17.12
C MET A 131 -8.94 0.01 16.97
N GLN A 132 -8.82 1.09 16.22
CA GLN A 132 -9.93 2.00 15.93
C GLN A 132 -11.02 1.30 15.11
N ALA A 133 -10.65 0.60 14.03
CA ALA A 133 -11.60 -0.14 13.20
C ALA A 133 -12.33 -1.23 13.99
N ALA A 134 -11.63 -1.96 14.85
CA ALA A 134 -12.26 -2.94 15.74
C ALA A 134 -13.28 -2.28 16.70
N ARG A 135 -12.94 -1.11 17.26
CA ARG A 135 -13.83 -0.34 18.14
C ARG A 135 -15.09 0.10 17.38
N TRP A 136 -14.91 0.74 16.24
CA TRP A 136 -16.04 1.33 15.50
C TRP A 136 -16.91 0.27 14.82
N ASN A 137 -16.34 -0.85 14.33
CA ASN A 137 -17.15 -1.98 13.88
C ASN A 137 -18.02 -2.56 14.99
N ARG A 138 -17.50 -2.67 16.22
CA ARG A 138 -18.28 -3.12 17.37
C ARG A 138 -19.42 -2.15 17.71
N VAL A 139 -19.18 -0.83 17.64
CA VAL A 139 -20.21 0.21 17.86
C VAL A 139 -21.33 0.12 16.83
N LEU A 140 -20.98 -0.19 15.57
CA LEU A 140 -21.94 -0.33 14.47
C LEU A 140 -22.55 -1.73 14.35
N SER A 141 -22.22 -2.65 15.25
CA SER A 141 -22.65 -4.06 15.21
C SER A 141 -22.30 -4.75 13.88
N ARG A 142 -21.21 -4.32 13.22
CA ARG A 142 -20.69 -4.91 12.00
C ARG A 142 -19.83 -6.14 12.32
N LYS A 143 -19.58 -6.98 11.31
CA LYS A 143 -18.66 -8.12 11.43
C LYS A 143 -17.30 -7.63 11.92
N GLN A 144 -16.79 -8.24 13.00
CA GLN A 144 -15.53 -7.81 13.60
C GLN A 144 -14.39 -7.94 12.60
N SER A 145 -13.51 -6.95 12.58
CA SER A 145 -12.21 -7.03 11.93
C SER A 145 -11.46 -8.26 12.46
N MET A 146 -10.84 -9.04 11.61
CA MET A 146 -10.04 -10.18 12.04
C MET A 146 -8.74 -9.66 12.66
N LEU A 147 -8.72 -9.57 13.98
CA LEU A 147 -7.54 -9.21 14.76
C LEU A 147 -6.67 -10.44 15.02
N THR A 148 -5.36 -10.26 15.03
CA THR A 148 -4.41 -11.27 15.53
C THR A 148 -4.64 -11.56 17.00
N PRO A 149 -4.16 -12.69 17.56
CA PRO A 149 -4.26 -12.96 18.99
C PRO A 149 -3.67 -11.85 19.86
N ARG A 150 -2.56 -11.25 19.44
CA ARG A 150 -1.91 -10.14 20.15
C ARG A 150 -2.74 -8.86 20.09
N GLU A 151 -3.30 -8.53 18.93
CA GLU A 151 -4.22 -7.40 18.77
C GLU A 151 -5.51 -7.56 19.56
N LYS A 152 -6.07 -8.78 19.60
CA LYS A 152 -7.23 -9.08 20.47
C LYS A 152 -6.91 -8.81 21.94
N SER A 153 -5.72 -9.22 22.39
CA SER A 153 -5.27 -8.98 23.76
C SER A 153 -5.05 -7.49 24.04
N LEU A 154 -4.47 -6.74 23.08
CA LEU A 154 -4.33 -5.29 23.19
C LEU A 154 -5.70 -4.61 23.18
N TYR A 155 -6.60 -5.00 22.27
CA TYR A 155 -7.95 -4.45 22.20
C TYR A 155 -8.73 -4.68 23.49
N ALA A 156 -8.62 -5.87 24.10
CA ALA A 156 -9.22 -6.17 25.39
C ALA A 156 -8.64 -5.28 26.50
N ALA A 157 -7.32 -5.04 26.50
CA ALA A 157 -6.68 -4.13 27.43
C ALA A 157 -7.11 -2.66 27.26
N LEU A 158 -7.37 -2.24 26.00
CA LEU A 158 -7.90 -0.90 25.70
C LEU A 158 -9.41 -0.76 25.93
N THR A 159 -10.10 -1.84 26.30
CA THR A 159 -11.53 -1.88 26.62
C THR A 159 -11.80 -2.52 27.98
N PRO A 160 -11.31 -1.92 29.07
CA PRO A 160 -11.51 -2.51 30.39
C PRO A 160 -13.01 -2.56 30.76
N GLU A 161 -13.43 -3.66 31.37
CA GLU A 161 -14.80 -3.81 31.88
C GLU A 161 -15.07 -2.93 33.10
N GLN A 162 -14.03 -2.73 33.93
CA GLN A 162 -14.09 -1.87 35.11
C GLN A 162 -13.30 -0.60 34.85
N VAL A 163 -13.91 0.54 35.12
CA VAL A 163 -13.25 1.83 34.96
C VAL A 163 -12.23 2.03 36.09
N PRO A 164 -10.96 2.30 35.77
CA PRO A 164 -9.94 2.54 36.79
C PRO A 164 -10.16 3.80 37.59
N SER A 165 -9.64 3.85 38.79
CA SER A 165 -9.61 5.09 39.56
C SER A 165 -8.62 6.10 38.95
N LYS A 166 -8.82 7.39 39.22
CA LYS A 166 -7.96 8.47 38.69
C LYS A 166 -6.48 8.23 38.98
N GLU A 167 -6.16 7.72 40.16
CA GLU A 167 -4.78 7.49 40.61
C GLU A 167 -4.12 6.30 39.88
N ARG A 168 -4.91 5.35 39.39
CA ARG A 168 -4.42 4.15 38.69
C ARG A 168 -4.37 4.31 37.17
N LEU A 169 -5.05 5.30 36.61
CA LEU A 169 -5.19 5.50 35.18
C LEU A 169 -3.83 5.55 34.47
N GLU A 170 -2.91 6.38 34.95
CA GLU A 170 -1.57 6.52 34.39
C GLU A 170 -0.79 5.21 34.46
N SER A 171 -0.82 4.54 35.62
CA SER A 171 -0.10 3.27 35.79
C SER A 171 -0.64 2.14 34.91
N GLU A 172 -1.95 2.09 34.67
CA GLU A 172 -2.57 1.09 33.80
C GLU A 172 -2.22 1.31 32.34
N ILE A 173 -2.27 2.55 31.86
CA ILE A 173 -1.88 2.88 30.49
C ILE A 173 -0.40 2.54 30.25
N LEU A 174 0.47 2.91 31.19
CA LEU A 174 1.90 2.57 31.10
C LEU A 174 2.14 1.06 31.14
N ALA A 175 1.38 0.31 31.94
CA ALA A 175 1.47 -1.15 31.98
C ALA A 175 1.04 -1.78 30.64
N ILE A 176 0.00 -1.25 29.99
CA ILE A 176 -0.43 -1.65 28.65
C ILE A 176 0.70 -1.37 27.64
N TYR A 177 1.28 -0.19 27.67
CA TYR A 177 2.32 0.19 26.72
C TYR A 177 3.62 -0.60 26.94
N LYS A 178 4.00 -0.86 28.17
CA LYS A 178 5.12 -1.73 28.50
C LYS A 178 4.91 -3.17 28.00
N ARG A 179 3.70 -3.68 28.17
CA ARG A 179 3.36 -5.08 27.78
C ARG A 179 3.29 -5.27 26.26
N PHE A 180 2.69 -4.33 25.54
CA PHE A 180 2.35 -4.52 24.13
C PHE A 180 3.25 -3.76 23.16
N LEU A 181 3.76 -2.60 23.56
CA LEU A 181 4.50 -1.67 22.69
C LEU A 181 5.98 -1.57 23.04
N LEU A 182 6.46 -2.31 24.05
CA LEU A 182 7.83 -2.27 24.54
C LEU A 182 8.26 -0.85 25.03
N PHE A 183 7.29 -0.01 25.38
CA PHE A 183 7.57 1.30 25.96
C PHE A 183 7.97 1.13 27.43
N ASP A 184 9.23 1.44 27.75
CA ASP A 184 9.80 1.29 29.10
C ASP A 184 9.61 2.51 30.00
N GLY A 185 8.90 3.54 29.50
CA GLY A 185 8.71 4.81 30.18
C GLY A 185 9.84 5.81 29.97
N GLN A 186 10.87 5.46 29.18
CA GLN A 186 11.91 6.38 28.75
C GLN A 186 11.58 6.95 27.36
N VAL A 187 11.69 8.26 27.22
CA VAL A 187 11.43 8.95 25.96
C VAL A 187 12.62 8.70 25.02
N HIS A 188 12.35 8.03 23.91
CA HIS A 188 13.33 7.83 22.85
C HIS A 188 13.28 9.02 21.90
N HIS A 189 14.03 10.07 22.23
CA HIS A 189 14.15 11.22 21.36
C HIS A 189 14.77 10.82 20.03
N LYS A 190 14.16 11.25 18.92
CA LYS A 190 14.88 11.30 17.65
C LYS A 190 16.14 12.10 17.93
N LYS A 191 17.31 11.47 17.86
CA LYS A 191 18.59 12.19 17.90
C LYS A 191 18.72 12.98 16.61
N ALA A 192 17.95 14.07 16.50
CA ALA A 192 18.09 15.07 15.45
C ALA A 192 19.25 15.98 15.88
N LEU A 193 20.35 15.90 15.18
CA LEU A 193 21.39 16.91 15.28
C LEU A 193 20.83 18.18 14.61
N HIS A 194 20.37 19.13 15.40
CA HIS A 194 20.00 20.44 14.90
C HIS A 194 21.27 21.21 14.52
N VAL A 195 21.70 21.09 13.27
CA VAL A 195 22.75 21.92 12.73
C VAL A 195 22.10 23.17 12.14
N HIS A 196 22.27 24.30 12.80
CA HIS A 196 21.89 25.60 12.24
C HIS A 196 22.88 25.97 11.13
N VAL A 197 22.47 25.75 9.88
CA VAL A 197 23.22 26.18 8.71
C VAL A 197 22.53 27.41 8.15
N THR A 198 23.23 28.55 8.16
CA THR A 198 22.75 29.81 7.60
C THR A 198 23.47 30.15 6.28
N GLY A 199 22.76 30.78 5.33
CA GLY A 199 23.33 31.24 4.08
C GLY A 199 23.25 30.29 2.90
N LYS A 200 24.09 30.47 1.87
CA LYS A 200 24.07 29.73 0.59
C LYS A 200 24.23 28.21 0.74
N LEU A 201 24.85 27.73 1.82
CA LEU A 201 25.01 26.32 2.15
C LEU A 201 23.66 25.67 2.59
N ALA A 202 22.78 26.42 3.26
CA ALA A 202 21.45 25.96 3.62
C ALA A 202 20.57 25.75 2.38
N GLU A 203 20.71 26.62 1.39
CA GLU A 203 19.99 26.53 0.12
C GLU A 203 20.44 25.32 -0.73
N LEU A 204 21.72 24.97 -0.67
CA LEU A 204 22.23 23.78 -1.34
C LEU A 204 21.78 22.48 -0.64
N LEU A 205 21.73 22.46 0.69
CA LEU A 205 21.28 21.31 1.48
C LEU A 205 19.77 21.08 1.37
N THR A 206 18.97 22.15 1.28
CA THR A 206 17.50 22.03 1.06
C THR A 206 17.15 21.52 -0.33
N LYS A 207 18.00 21.74 -1.34
CA LYS A 207 17.81 21.18 -2.70
C LYS A 207 18.13 19.69 -2.80
N THR A 208 18.90 19.14 -1.86
CA THR A 208 19.36 17.73 -1.90
C THR A 208 18.68 16.81 -0.89
N MET A 209 17.86 17.34 0.03
CA MET A 209 17.19 16.53 1.06
C MET A 209 15.68 16.53 0.91
N PRO A 210 15.03 15.35 0.90
CA PRO A 210 13.58 15.26 0.89
C PRO A 210 13.01 15.73 2.23
N THR A 211 12.32 16.85 2.23
CA THR A 211 11.50 17.30 3.37
C THR A 211 10.20 16.50 3.39
N GLN A 212 10.08 15.55 4.30
CA GLN A 212 8.82 14.88 4.59
C GLN A 212 7.93 15.83 5.41
N LEU A 213 7.11 16.63 4.74
CA LEU A 213 5.94 17.25 5.33
C LEU A 213 4.72 16.37 5.00
N VAL A 214 4.44 15.42 5.88
CA VAL A 214 3.18 14.65 5.81
C VAL A 214 2.10 15.52 6.44
N LYS A 215 1.29 16.18 5.63
CA LYS A 215 0.00 16.72 6.07
C LYS A 215 -0.96 15.54 6.20
N THR A 216 -1.16 15.06 7.42
CA THR A 216 -2.15 14.03 7.71
C THR A 216 -3.48 14.70 8.00
N ASP A 217 -4.46 14.47 7.15
CA ASP A 217 -5.85 14.83 7.35
C ASP A 217 -6.52 13.87 8.36
N ARG A 218 -6.31 14.12 9.62
CA ARG A 218 -6.95 13.40 10.74
C ARG A 218 -7.83 14.34 11.54
N VAL A 219 -8.80 13.78 12.27
CA VAL A 219 -9.27 14.46 13.45
C VAL A 219 -8.08 14.54 14.38
N THR A 220 -7.45 15.70 14.42
CA THR A 220 -6.30 15.95 15.27
C THR A 220 -6.81 16.53 16.59
N VAL A 221 -6.41 15.89 17.68
CA VAL A 221 -6.58 16.47 19.00
C VAL A 221 -5.30 17.27 19.26
N VAL A 222 -5.41 18.59 19.16
CA VAL A 222 -4.28 19.52 19.29
C VAL A 222 -4.29 20.13 20.69
N ARG A 223 -3.13 20.28 21.32
CA ARG A 223 -3.00 21.05 22.56
C ARG A 223 -3.30 22.52 22.29
N SER A 224 -4.17 23.12 23.08
CA SER A 224 -4.55 24.53 22.95
C SER A 224 -3.36 25.48 23.06
N SER A 225 -2.38 25.14 23.90
CA SER A 225 -1.13 25.91 24.07
C SER A 225 -0.22 25.91 22.84
N GLN A 226 -0.45 25.01 21.87
CA GLN A 226 0.26 25.05 20.58
C GLN A 226 -0.49 25.87 19.53
N ALA A 227 -1.77 26.19 19.78
CA ALA A 227 -2.57 27.04 18.91
C ALA A 227 -2.28 28.55 19.12
N ASP A 228 -1.70 28.91 20.26
CA ASP A 228 -1.40 30.28 20.65
C ASP A 228 0.03 30.74 20.33
N ALA A 229 0.86 29.90 19.72
CA ALA A 229 2.13 30.39 19.17
C ALA A 229 1.79 31.38 18.05
N PRO A 230 2.17 32.68 18.18
CA PRO A 230 1.85 33.65 17.16
C PRO A 230 2.43 33.13 15.85
N GLN A 231 1.58 33.02 14.82
CA GLN A 231 2.01 32.91 13.44
C GLN A 231 2.64 34.25 13.04
N GLU A 232 3.73 34.64 13.71
CA GLU A 232 4.61 35.65 13.20
C GLU A 232 5.27 35.06 11.97
N ASP A 233 4.89 35.56 10.81
CA ASP A 233 5.61 35.52 9.53
C ASP A 233 6.60 34.37 9.32
N GLY A 234 6.25 33.17 9.81
CA GLY A 234 7.07 31.95 9.74
C GLY A 234 7.31 31.45 8.33
N PHE A 235 6.58 31.97 7.34
CA PHE A 235 6.76 31.55 5.94
C PHE A 235 8.12 31.96 5.34
N LEU A 236 8.78 32.97 5.91
CA LEU A 236 10.11 33.40 5.48
C LEU A 236 11.26 32.86 6.33
N GLN A 237 11.00 32.44 7.59
CA GLN A 237 12.04 31.86 8.45
C GLN A 237 12.21 30.35 8.30
N GLU A 238 11.20 29.60 7.86
CA GLU A 238 11.35 28.16 7.57
C GLU A 238 12.24 27.86 6.36
N LYS A 239 12.44 28.80 5.46
CA LYS A 239 13.32 28.63 4.30
C LYS A 239 14.80 28.38 4.63
N ASN A 240 15.23 28.65 5.86
CA ASN A 240 16.65 28.59 6.24
C ASN A 240 16.99 27.51 7.28
N ARG A 241 16.04 26.63 7.64
CA ARG A 241 16.29 25.51 8.58
C ARG A 241 16.40 24.20 7.81
N ALA A 242 17.62 23.83 7.44
CA ALA A 242 17.91 22.50 6.95
C ALA A 242 18.04 21.53 8.14
N HIS A 243 17.10 20.60 8.31
CA HIS A 243 17.25 19.50 9.24
C HIS A 243 18.13 18.42 8.58
N VAL A 244 19.39 18.36 8.99
CA VAL A 244 20.28 17.26 8.59
C VAL A 244 19.97 16.07 9.46
N THR A 245 19.08 15.20 9.01
CA THR A 245 18.93 13.86 9.59
C THR A 245 20.07 12.99 9.09
N LEU A 246 20.97 12.62 10.00
CA LEU A 246 22.13 11.78 9.69
C LEU A 246 21.72 10.42 9.12
N ARG A 247 22.61 9.81 8.33
CA ARG A 247 22.55 8.47 7.69
C ARG A 247 21.98 7.32 8.56
N GLN A 248 21.79 7.52 9.85
CA GLN A 248 21.19 6.53 10.75
C GLN A 248 19.73 6.17 10.35
N HIS A 249 18.95 7.08 9.77
CA HIS A 249 17.59 6.77 9.33
C HIS A 249 17.58 5.84 8.12
N ALA A 250 18.45 6.05 7.14
CA ALA A 250 18.51 5.19 5.95
C ALA A 250 18.84 3.73 6.31
N GLN A 251 19.72 3.51 7.30
CA GLN A 251 20.05 2.17 7.79
C GLN A 251 18.87 1.55 8.58
N GLN A 252 18.16 2.35 9.36
CA GLN A 252 16.99 1.89 10.11
C GLN A 252 15.83 1.54 9.17
N ASP A 253 15.57 2.36 8.14
CA ASP A 253 14.54 2.09 7.16
C ASP A 253 14.89 0.86 6.32
N ARG A 254 16.16 0.69 5.93
CA ARG A 254 16.62 -0.53 5.26
C ARG A 254 16.42 -1.78 6.14
N ALA A 255 16.83 -1.72 7.42
CA ALA A 255 16.63 -2.82 8.36
C ALA A 255 15.15 -3.12 8.60
N TYR A 256 14.32 -2.08 8.59
CA TYR A 256 12.86 -2.21 8.65
C TYR A 256 12.31 -2.96 7.43
N ILE A 257 12.67 -2.54 6.21
CA ILE A 257 12.25 -3.19 4.97
C ILE A 257 12.73 -4.64 4.92
N GLU A 258 13.99 -4.91 5.28
CA GLU A 258 14.53 -6.26 5.33
C GLU A 258 13.78 -7.16 6.31
N SER A 259 13.40 -6.64 7.48
CA SER A 259 12.63 -7.42 8.46
C SER A 259 11.19 -7.71 8.02
N CYS A 260 10.58 -6.78 7.27
CA CYS A 260 9.20 -6.92 6.79
C CYS A 260 9.09 -7.84 5.56
N PHE A 261 10.07 -7.78 4.66
CA PHE A 261 9.98 -8.43 3.34
C PHE A 261 11.07 -9.46 3.09
N GLY A 262 12.04 -9.61 4.01
CA GLY A 262 13.18 -10.49 3.84
C GLY A 262 14.36 -9.82 3.14
N ARG A 263 15.44 -10.59 2.95
CA ARG A 263 16.69 -10.10 2.35
C ARG A 263 16.50 -9.74 0.88
N SER A 264 17.31 -8.79 0.42
CA SER A 264 17.38 -8.44 -0.99
C SER A 264 18.04 -9.57 -1.81
N LEU A 265 17.49 -9.82 -3.00
CA LEU A 265 18.07 -10.68 -4.03
C LEU A 265 19.33 -10.07 -4.64
N TYR A 266 19.37 -8.73 -4.71
CA TYR A 266 20.52 -7.99 -5.24
C TYR A 266 21.55 -7.78 -4.14
N SER A 267 22.83 -7.92 -4.49
CA SER A 267 23.91 -7.49 -3.61
C SER A 267 23.81 -5.98 -3.36
N PRO A 268 24.41 -5.45 -2.28
CA PRO A 268 24.40 -4.01 -2.02
C PRO A 268 24.92 -3.16 -3.19
N GLU A 269 25.89 -3.67 -3.94
CA GLU A 269 26.48 -2.99 -5.11
C GLU A 269 25.52 -3.02 -6.31
N GLN A 270 24.88 -4.15 -6.56
CA GLN A 270 23.88 -4.29 -7.61
C GLN A 270 22.65 -3.41 -7.31
N LEU A 271 22.19 -3.41 -6.05
CA LEU A 271 21.07 -2.58 -5.63
C LEU A 271 21.39 -1.09 -5.82
N HIS A 272 22.57 -0.65 -5.39
CA HIS A 272 22.99 0.73 -5.57
C HIS A 272 23.08 1.14 -7.05
N ARG A 273 23.57 0.25 -7.92
CA ARG A 273 23.61 0.48 -9.36
C ARG A 273 22.20 0.57 -9.95
N ALA A 274 21.32 -0.36 -9.59
CA ALA A 274 19.92 -0.33 -10.02
C ALA A 274 19.21 0.95 -9.55
N GLU A 275 19.45 1.41 -8.31
CA GLU A 275 18.89 2.68 -7.82
C GLU A 275 19.41 3.89 -8.61
N GLN A 276 20.71 3.92 -8.96
CA GLN A 276 21.27 5.01 -9.78
C GLN A 276 20.65 5.06 -11.19
N GLU A 277 20.37 3.92 -11.78
CA GLU A 277 19.82 3.83 -13.14
C GLU A 277 18.29 4.04 -13.17
N LEU A 278 17.57 3.50 -12.18
CA LEU A 278 16.11 3.45 -12.21
C LEU A 278 15.46 4.58 -11.40
N CYS A 279 16.07 5.01 -10.29
CA CYS A 279 15.52 6.07 -9.44
C CYS A 279 15.89 7.47 -9.97
N THR A 280 15.53 7.75 -11.22
CA THR A 280 15.83 9.01 -11.92
C THR A 280 14.55 9.76 -12.29
N GLY A 281 14.66 11.05 -12.59
CA GLY A 281 13.52 11.89 -12.97
C GLY A 281 12.48 11.98 -11.85
N ASN A 282 11.25 11.53 -12.12
CA ASN A 282 10.14 11.56 -11.16
C ASN A 282 10.34 10.64 -9.94
N HIS A 283 11.34 9.77 -10.00
CA HIS A 283 11.64 8.80 -8.94
C HIS A 283 12.92 9.14 -8.16
N LEU A 284 13.44 10.35 -8.34
CA LEU A 284 14.64 10.78 -7.63
C LEU A 284 14.42 10.75 -6.11
N GLY A 285 15.36 10.14 -5.38
CA GLY A 285 15.28 9.97 -3.92
C GLY A 285 14.46 8.76 -3.46
N CYS A 286 13.87 7.98 -4.38
CA CYS A 286 13.31 6.68 -4.07
C CYS A 286 14.41 5.62 -3.93
N HIS A 287 14.06 4.53 -3.27
CA HIS A 287 14.89 3.34 -3.14
C HIS A 287 14.18 2.11 -3.70
N LEU A 288 14.93 1.07 -4.02
CA LEU A 288 14.42 -0.19 -4.54
C LEU A 288 14.74 -1.34 -3.58
N TRP A 289 13.88 -2.35 -3.57
CA TRP A 289 14.10 -3.58 -2.83
C TRP A 289 13.53 -4.76 -3.59
N PHE A 290 14.40 -5.66 -4.04
CA PHE A 290 14.01 -6.88 -4.75
C PHE A 290 14.15 -8.06 -3.79
N THR A 291 13.10 -8.85 -3.60
CA THR A 291 13.13 -9.95 -2.63
C THR A 291 12.22 -11.10 -3.04
N ASP A 292 12.58 -12.32 -2.67
CA ASP A 292 11.74 -13.51 -2.67
C ASP A 292 11.47 -14.02 -1.23
N GLY A 293 11.99 -13.26 -0.25
CA GLY A 293 11.97 -13.62 1.15
C GLY A 293 10.59 -13.58 1.80
N ALA A 294 10.55 -14.13 2.99
CA ALA A 294 9.41 -14.06 3.89
C ALA A 294 9.72 -13.12 5.07
N PRO A 295 8.69 -12.50 5.65
CA PRO A 295 8.86 -11.72 6.88
C PRO A 295 9.46 -12.60 7.99
N THR A 296 10.31 -12.01 8.82
CA THR A 296 10.94 -12.68 9.96
C THR A 296 10.58 -11.98 11.26
N PRO A 297 9.43 -12.31 11.89
CA PRO A 297 8.94 -11.60 13.08
C PRO A 297 9.92 -11.63 14.25
N GLY A 298 10.69 -12.70 14.36
CA GLY A 298 11.66 -12.90 15.46
C GLY A 298 12.88 -11.98 15.42
N THR A 299 13.23 -11.44 14.24
CA THR A 299 14.40 -10.57 14.03
C THR A 299 13.99 -9.12 13.77
N ALA A 300 12.71 -8.80 13.91
CA ALA A 300 12.20 -7.46 13.63
C ALA A 300 12.78 -6.41 14.60
N PRO A 301 13.41 -5.33 14.10
CA PRO A 301 14.08 -4.33 14.93
C PRO A 301 13.10 -3.44 15.68
N THR A 302 11.85 -3.36 15.24
CA THR A 302 10.81 -2.51 15.84
C THR A 302 9.52 -3.27 16.07
N ALA A 303 8.70 -2.79 17.00
CA ALA A 303 7.37 -3.34 17.25
C ALA A 303 6.45 -3.27 16.01
N GLU A 304 6.58 -2.21 15.21
CA GLU A 304 5.85 -2.04 13.95
C GLU A 304 6.23 -3.12 12.92
N ALA A 305 7.53 -3.36 12.74
CA ALA A 305 8.02 -4.39 11.81
C ALA A 305 7.57 -5.78 12.24
N LYS A 306 7.61 -6.06 13.54
CA LYS A 306 7.11 -7.32 14.11
C LYS A 306 5.62 -7.51 13.85
N HIS A 307 4.84 -6.45 14.08
CA HIS A 307 3.41 -6.45 13.83
C HIS A 307 3.08 -6.69 12.34
N LEU A 308 3.76 -5.99 11.43
CA LEU A 308 3.57 -6.17 10.00
C LEU A 308 3.90 -7.61 9.56
N ALA A 309 4.98 -8.19 10.08
CA ALA A 309 5.36 -9.57 9.79
C ALA A 309 4.33 -10.58 10.31
N GLU A 310 3.82 -10.40 11.54
CA GLU A 310 2.74 -11.21 12.10
C GLU A 310 1.45 -11.11 11.26
N GLN A 311 1.11 -9.92 10.76
CA GLN A 311 -0.03 -9.70 9.86
C GLN A 311 0.15 -10.42 8.52
N ALA A 312 1.34 -10.37 7.95
CA ALA A 312 1.63 -11.04 6.68
C ALA A 312 1.52 -12.58 6.80
N GLU A 313 1.99 -13.16 7.91
CA GLU A 313 1.83 -14.59 8.17
C GLU A 313 0.35 -14.99 8.34
N LEU A 314 -0.40 -14.20 9.13
CA LEU A 314 -1.82 -14.45 9.31
C LEU A 314 -2.58 -14.32 7.99
N GLN A 315 -2.24 -13.33 7.16
CA GLN A 315 -2.87 -13.16 5.86
C GLN A 315 -2.59 -14.33 4.92
N ALA A 316 -1.39 -14.88 4.95
CA ALA A 316 -1.07 -16.08 4.17
C ALA A 316 -1.95 -17.29 4.54
N VAL A 317 -2.29 -17.42 5.83
CA VAL A 317 -3.24 -18.47 6.30
C VAL A 317 -4.65 -18.17 5.77
N ARG A 318 -5.11 -16.91 5.84
CA ARG A 318 -6.43 -16.50 5.32
C ARG A 318 -6.55 -16.73 3.82
N ASN A 319 -5.52 -16.39 3.06
CA ASN A 319 -5.49 -16.60 1.60
C ASN A 319 -5.67 -18.08 1.25
N ARG A 320 -5.00 -18.97 1.97
CA ARG A 320 -5.13 -20.43 1.78
C ARG A 320 -6.54 -20.93 2.16
N ALA A 321 -7.05 -20.48 3.30
CA ALA A 321 -8.38 -20.84 3.77
C ALA A 321 -9.45 -20.40 2.74
N TYR A 322 -9.41 -19.15 2.30
CA TYR A 322 -10.32 -18.64 1.27
C TYR A 322 -10.28 -19.47 -0.02
N TYR A 323 -9.06 -19.83 -0.49
CA TYR A 323 -8.91 -20.66 -1.68
C TYR A 323 -9.49 -22.07 -1.48
N SER A 324 -9.30 -22.66 -0.30
CA SER A 324 -9.83 -23.98 0.04
C SER A 324 -11.34 -23.99 0.19
N ASP A 325 -11.91 -22.97 0.79
CA ASP A 325 -13.37 -22.84 1.01
C ASP A 325 -14.13 -22.68 -0.32
N ASN A 326 -13.46 -22.16 -1.37
CA ASN A 326 -14.03 -21.98 -2.70
C ASN A 326 -13.39 -22.88 -3.76
N LEU A 327 -12.93 -24.07 -3.36
CA LEU A 327 -12.07 -24.94 -4.19
C LEU A 327 -12.72 -25.33 -5.53
N ASP A 328 -13.99 -25.67 -5.54
CA ASP A 328 -14.70 -26.13 -6.75
C ASP A 328 -14.87 -24.98 -7.75
N LEU A 329 -15.16 -23.77 -7.26
CA LEU A 329 -15.23 -22.56 -8.08
C LEU A 329 -13.86 -22.29 -8.73
N HIS A 330 -12.79 -22.34 -7.93
CA HIS A 330 -11.44 -22.08 -8.39
C HIS A 330 -10.93 -23.13 -9.36
N ARG A 331 -11.23 -24.42 -9.14
CA ARG A 331 -10.93 -25.52 -10.08
C ARG A 331 -11.63 -25.31 -11.43
N SER A 332 -12.92 -24.96 -11.40
CA SER A 332 -13.67 -24.67 -12.62
C SER A 332 -13.09 -23.48 -13.38
N ALA A 333 -12.65 -22.44 -12.67
CA ALA A 333 -11.98 -21.29 -13.26
C ALA A 333 -10.64 -21.66 -13.91
N VAL A 334 -9.82 -22.48 -13.24
CA VAL A 334 -8.55 -22.99 -13.80
C VAL A 334 -8.79 -23.82 -15.06
N LEU A 335 -9.75 -24.75 -15.03
CA LEU A 335 -10.05 -25.59 -16.20
C LEU A 335 -10.51 -24.76 -17.39
N ARG A 336 -11.44 -23.83 -17.20
CA ARG A 336 -11.94 -22.94 -18.27
C ARG A 336 -10.83 -22.09 -18.87
N LEU A 337 -9.98 -21.50 -18.02
CA LEU A 337 -8.89 -20.65 -18.51
C LEU A 337 -7.84 -21.50 -19.25
N THR A 338 -7.50 -22.67 -18.72
CA THR A 338 -6.58 -23.62 -19.38
C THR A 338 -7.11 -24.01 -20.77
N GLU A 339 -8.38 -24.38 -20.86
CA GLU A 339 -9.01 -24.75 -22.14
C GLU A 339 -9.02 -23.57 -23.13
N GLN A 340 -9.32 -22.34 -22.67
CA GLN A 340 -9.27 -21.16 -23.53
C GLN A 340 -7.87 -20.88 -24.07
N ILE A 341 -6.83 -20.96 -23.23
CA ILE A 341 -5.44 -20.76 -23.64
C ILE A 341 -5.00 -21.86 -24.61
N GLN A 342 -5.29 -23.14 -24.29
CA GLN A 342 -4.94 -24.27 -25.15
C GLN A 342 -5.61 -24.17 -26.53
N ASN A 343 -6.90 -23.82 -26.58
CA ASN A 343 -7.62 -23.64 -27.84
C ASN A 343 -6.99 -22.51 -28.67
N CYS A 344 -6.56 -21.43 -28.03
CA CYS A 344 -5.86 -20.36 -28.74
C CYS A 344 -4.53 -20.84 -29.32
N ILE A 345 -3.72 -21.52 -28.52
CA ILE A 345 -2.43 -22.08 -28.97
C ILE A 345 -2.64 -23.06 -30.12
N LEU A 346 -3.63 -23.96 -30.04
CA LEU A 346 -3.93 -24.94 -31.09
C LEU A 346 -4.36 -24.29 -32.40
N ILE A 347 -5.15 -23.22 -32.37
CA ILE A 347 -5.55 -22.47 -33.56
C ILE A 347 -4.33 -21.87 -34.25
N HIS A 348 -3.34 -21.40 -33.50
CA HIS A 348 -2.12 -20.79 -34.02
C HIS A 348 -1.03 -21.80 -34.37
N GLN A 349 -1.13 -23.05 -33.91
CA GLN A 349 -0.20 -24.16 -34.27
C GLN A 349 -0.59 -24.90 -35.56
N GLN A 350 -1.51 -24.39 -36.36
CA GLN A 350 -1.81 -25.06 -37.62
C GLN A 350 -0.55 -25.06 -38.50
N PRO A 351 -0.07 -26.26 -38.92
CA PRO A 351 1.15 -26.37 -39.71
C PRO A 351 0.99 -25.57 -41.00
N ARG A 352 1.77 -24.51 -41.14
CA ARG A 352 1.83 -23.78 -42.41
C ARG A 352 2.58 -24.62 -43.42
N ALA A 353 1.87 -25.00 -44.47
CA ALA A 353 2.48 -25.68 -45.59
C ALA A 353 3.40 -24.70 -46.34
N ARG A 354 4.72 -24.90 -46.22
CA ARG A 354 5.73 -24.12 -46.97
C ARG A 354 6.21 -24.88 -48.19
N VAL A 355 6.30 -24.17 -49.27
CA VAL A 355 6.88 -24.74 -50.53
C VAL A 355 8.36 -25.05 -50.30
N ALA A 356 8.75 -26.32 -50.38
CA ALA A 356 10.07 -26.84 -50.05
C ALA A 356 10.59 -27.75 -51.15
N ARG A 357 11.85 -28.20 -51.02
CA ARG A 357 12.45 -29.19 -51.93
C ARG A 357 12.25 -30.63 -51.48
N ILE A 358 11.76 -30.82 -50.27
CA ILE A 358 11.54 -32.13 -49.64
C ILE A 358 10.24 -32.03 -48.86
N GLY A 359 9.41 -33.08 -48.86
CA GLY A 359 8.13 -33.12 -48.15
C GLY A 359 7.05 -33.86 -48.93
N GLN A 360 5.79 -33.51 -48.71
CA GLN A 360 4.64 -34.04 -49.45
C GLN A 360 4.58 -33.36 -50.82
N LEU A 361 4.51 -34.15 -51.91
CA LEU A 361 4.46 -33.61 -53.28
C LEU A 361 3.20 -32.75 -53.49
N ASP A 362 3.39 -31.50 -53.88
CA ASP A 362 2.30 -30.63 -54.33
C ASP A 362 1.98 -30.87 -55.80
N ALA A 363 1.02 -31.75 -56.08
CA ALA A 363 0.64 -32.15 -57.42
C ALA A 363 0.21 -30.97 -58.31
N ALA A 364 -0.33 -29.90 -57.76
CA ALA A 364 -0.75 -28.71 -58.48
C ALA A 364 0.44 -27.89 -59.03
N HIS A 365 1.62 -28.04 -58.45
CA HIS A 365 2.80 -27.25 -58.79
C HIS A 365 3.95 -28.06 -59.41
N VAL A 366 3.78 -29.38 -59.64
CA VAL A 366 4.81 -30.26 -60.26
C VAL A 366 5.28 -29.76 -61.62
N TRP A 367 4.43 -29.10 -62.42
CA TRP A 367 4.75 -28.50 -63.71
C TRP A 367 5.91 -27.47 -63.64
N ARG A 368 6.22 -26.92 -62.47
CA ARG A 368 7.33 -25.97 -62.25
C ARG A 368 8.69 -26.63 -62.48
N VAL A 369 8.82 -27.92 -62.23
CA VAL A 369 10.10 -28.63 -62.46
C VAL A 369 10.55 -28.59 -63.89
N PRO A 370 9.75 -29.07 -64.91
CA PRO A 370 10.16 -29.07 -66.28
C PRO A 370 10.12 -27.69 -66.92
N LEU A 371 9.25 -26.78 -66.54
CA LEU A 371 9.06 -25.49 -67.19
C LEU A 371 9.90 -24.36 -66.60
N LEU A 372 10.09 -24.34 -65.26
CA LEU A 372 10.79 -23.26 -64.56
C LEU A 372 12.10 -23.71 -63.93
N HIS A 373 12.48 -25.02 -64.10
CA HIS A 373 13.61 -25.63 -63.39
C HIS A 373 13.61 -25.40 -61.87
N ASP A 374 12.42 -25.15 -61.24
CA ASP A 374 12.26 -24.95 -59.81
C ASP A 374 11.89 -26.29 -59.16
N SER A 375 12.83 -26.82 -58.35
CA SER A 375 12.65 -28.08 -57.62
C SER A 375 11.83 -27.94 -56.33
N ARG A 376 11.32 -26.75 -55.99
CA ARG A 376 10.47 -26.50 -54.83
C ARG A 376 9.01 -26.82 -55.16
N VAL A 377 8.70 -28.08 -55.24
CA VAL A 377 7.37 -28.63 -55.58
C VAL A 377 6.83 -29.53 -54.45
N PHE A 378 7.43 -29.46 -53.30
CA PHE A 378 7.00 -30.19 -52.11
C PHE A 378 6.45 -29.22 -51.09
N LEU A 379 5.46 -29.66 -50.33
CA LEU A 379 4.96 -28.99 -49.13
C LEU A 379 5.64 -29.62 -47.90
N ALA A 380 6.49 -28.89 -47.26
CA ALA A 380 6.98 -29.26 -45.94
C ALA A 380 6.05 -28.66 -44.90
N SER A 381 5.62 -29.49 -43.97
CA SER A 381 4.94 -29.04 -42.73
C SER A 381 6.03 -28.46 -41.83
N GLU A 382 6.10 -27.16 -41.74
CA GLU A 382 6.87 -26.51 -40.68
C GLU A 382 6.01 -26.58 -39.41
N GLU A 383 6.36 -27.48 -38.48
CA GLU A 383 5.88 -27.40 -37.11
C GLU A 383 6.50 -26.12 -36.54
N GLU A 384 5.76 -25.02 -36.59
CA GLU A 384 6.14 -23.82 -35.88
C GLU A 384 6.31 -24.19 -34.40
N ASN A 385 7.55 -24.09 -33.93
CA ASN A 385 7.83 -24.21 -32.50
C ASN A 385 6.82 -23.32 -31.77
N GLN A 386 6.19 -23.85 -30.70
CA GLN A 386 5.28 -23.11 -29.86
C GLN A 386 5.86 -21.73 -29.62
N PRO A 387 5.08 -20.64 -29.74
CA PRO A 387 5.59 -19.32 -29.47
C PRO A 387 6.16 -19.31 -28.05
N ALA A 388 7.48 -19.33 -27.95
CA ALA A 388 8.17 -19.38 -26.67
C ALA A 388 8.05 -18.00 -26.03
N PHE A 389 7.02 -17.82 -25.20
CA PHE A 389 6.86 -16.62 -24.39
C PHE A 389 6.75 -16.98 -22.92
N THR A 390 7.16 -16.08 -22.06
CA THR A 390 7.01 -16.16 -20.61
C THR A 390 5.99 -15.14 -20.14
N VAL A 391 5.30 -15.45 -19.05
CA VAL A 391 4.33 -14.55 -18.45
C VAL A 391 4.82 -14.13 -17.07
N ASP A 392 4.87 -12.83 -16.87
CA ASP A 392 5.09 -12.21 -15.57
C ASP A 392 3.79 -11.62 -15.07
N LEU A 393 3.29 -12.12 -13.93
CA LEU A 393 2.14 -11.56 -13.23
C LEU A 393 2.63 -10.58 -12.17
N LEU A 394 2.21 -9.33 -12.27
CA LEU A 394 2.53 -8.29 -11.31
C LEU A 394 1.28 -7.89 -10.53
N LEU A 395 1.26 -8.20 -9.25
CA LEU A 395 0.13 -7.94 -8.36
C LEU A 395 0.36 -6.63 -7.59
N ASP A 396 -0.56 -5.70 -7.71
CA ASP A 396 -0.59 -4.51 -6.87
C ASP A 396 -0.85 -4.94 -5.41
N ALA A 397 0.12 -4.70 -4.54
CA ALA A 397 0.04 -5.00 -3.11
C ALA A 397 -0.08 -3.73 -2.25
N SER A 398 -0.62 -2.66 -2.80
CA SER A 398 -0.91 -1.43 -2.07
C SER A 398 -2.05 -1.62 -1.06
N ALA A 399 -2.11 -0.74 -0.07
CA ALA A 399 -3.09 -0.83 1.00
C ALA A 399 -4.55 -0.70 0.54
N SER A 400 -4.83 -0.14 -0.64
CA SER A 400 -6.17 -0.16 -1.20
C SER A 400 -6.70 -1.58 -1.45
N ARG A 401 -5.81 -2.57 -1.52
CA ARG A 401 -6.13 -3.98 -1.72
C ARG A 401 -6.42 -4.75 -0.43
N LEU A 402 -6.29 -4.13 0.75
CA LEU A 402 -6.49 -4.79 2.04
C LEU A 402 -7.84 -5.50 2.19
N HIS A 403 -8.88 -5.00 1.55
CA HIS A 403 -10.23 -5.58 1.61
C HIS A 403 -10.44 -6.78 0.67
N CYS A 404 -9.52 -7.03 -0.27
CA CYS A 404 -9.64 -8.07 -1.29
C CYS A 404 -8.37 -8.92 -1.47
N GLN A 405 -7.52 -8.99 -0.45
CA GLN A 405 -6.24 -9.72 -0.51
C GLN A 405 -6.42 -11.20 -0.84
N GLU A 406 -7.40 -11.86 -0.21
CA GLU A 406 -7.72 -13.27 -0.43
C GLU A 406 -8.13 -13.52 -1.88
N VAL A 407 -8.92 -12.60 -2.43
CA VAL A 407 -9.39 -12.65 -3.82
C VAL A 407 -8.22 -12.52 -4.78
N LEU A 408 -7.33 -11.54 -4.56
CA LEU A 408 -6.15 -11.31 -5.40
C LEU A 408 -5.16 -12.47 -5.35
N ALA A 409 -4.89 -13.00 -4.16
CA ALA A 409 -4.05 -14.19 -4.01
C ALA A 409 -4.64 -15.39 -4.77
N ALA A 410 -5.96 -15.62 -4.65
CA ALA A 410 -6.65 -16.69 -5.37
C ALA A 410 -6.57 -16.48 -6.90
N GLN A 411 -6.74 -15.26 -7.39
CA GLN A 411 -6.61 -14.92 -8.81
C GLN A 411 -5.20 -15.18 -9.32
N GLY A 412 -4.17 -14.78 -8.58
CA GLY A 412 -2.78 -15.09 -8.92
C GLY A 412 -2.51 -16.58 -9.02
N VAL A 413 -3.08 -17.37 -8.09
CA VAL A 413 -2.97 -18.85 -8.10
C VAL A 413 -3.70 -19.47 -9.29
N ILE A 414 -4.90 -19.00 -9.63
CA ILE A 414 -5.69 -19.49 -10.77
C ILE A 414 -4.92 -19.24 -12.07
N LEU A 415 -4.45 -18.02 -12.29
CA LEU A 415 -3.67 -17.66 -13.47
C LEU A 415 -2.38 -18.49 -13.57
N ALA A 416 -1.62 -18.58 -12.50
CA ALA A 416 -0.38 -19.34 -12.49
C ALA A 416 -0.60 -20.84 -12.78
N LYS A 417 -1.64 -21.46 -12.18
CA LYS A 417 -1.98 -22.87 -12.44
C LYS A 417 -2.41 -23.12 -13.89
N SER A 418 -3.22 -22.20 -14.44
CA SER A 418 -3.69 -22.33 -15.83
C SER A 418 -2.56 -22.21 -16.83
N LEU A 419 -1.64 -21.27 -16.63
CA LEU A 419 -0.46 -21.08 -17.47
C LEU A 419 0.49 -22.28 -17.39
N LEU A 420 0.76 -22.78 -16.16
CA LEU A 420 1.59 -23.97 -15.97
C LEU A 420 0.97 -25.22 -16.61
N ALA A 421 -0.35 -25.37 -16.57
CA ALA A 421 -1.06 -26.46 -17.24
C ALA A 421 -0.93 -26.40 -18.76
N CYS A 422 -0.70 -25.20 -19.33
CA CYS A 422 -0.40 -24.98 -20.74
C CYS A 422 1.11 -25.01 -21.06
N SER A 423 1.96 -25.42 -20.11
CA SER A 423 3.42 -25.42 -20.23
C SER A 423 4.04 -24.03 -20.50
N ILE A 424 3.34 -22.95 -20.10
CA ILE A 424 3.82 -21.58 -20.20
C ILE A 424 4.54 -21.23 -18.89
N PRO A 425 5.84 -20.87 -18.92
CA PRO A 425 6.56 -20.43 -17.73
C PRO A 425 5.94 -19.16 -17.15
N VAL A 426 5.67 -19.15 -15.84
CA VAL A 426 5.06 -18.01 -15.18
C VAL A 426 5.81 -17.64 -13.90
N ARG A 427 6.15 -16.35 -13.76
CA ARG A 427 6.61 -15.73 -12.53
C ARG A 427 5.51 -14.86 -11.96
N VAL A 428 5.35 -14.85 -10.65
CA VAL A 428 4.37 -14.01 -9.95
C VAL A 428 5.10 -13.14 -8.96
N SER A 429 4.95 -11.85 -9.12
CA SER A 429 5.54 -10.83 -8.26
C SER A 429 4.45 -9.91 -7.70
N SER A 430 4.73 -9.27 -6.58
CA SER A 430 3.89 -8.21 -6.05
C SER A 430 4.73 -6.96 -5.77
N PHE A 431 4.12 -5.79 -5.80
CA PHE A 431 4.81 -4.54 -5.51
C PHE A 431 4.03 -3.67 -4.53
N CYS A 432 4.79 -2.95 -3.71
CA CYS A 432 4.27 -1.88 -2.85
C CYS A 432 5.38 -0.86 -2.58
N SER A 433 5.03 0.31 -2.07
CA SER A 433 5.99 1.34 -1.66
C SER A 433 5.83 1.65 -0.18
N LEU A 434 6.93 1.62 0.57
CA LEU A 434 6.93 1.83 2.01
C LEU A 434 8.20 2.57 2.44
N ARG A 435 8.06 3.66 3.18
CA ARG A 435 9.18 4.49 3.66
C ARG A 435 10.16 4.93 2.56
N GLY A 436 9.64 5.21 1.36
CA GLY A 436 10.45 5.60 0.20
C GLY A 436 11.11 4.44 -0.55
N TYR A 437 10.92 3.19 -0.11
CA TYR A 437 11.34 2.00 -0.83
C TYR A 437 10.19 1.46 -1.67
N THR A 438 10.42 1.26 -2.97
CA THR A 438 9.53 0.45 -3.81
C THR A 438 10.02 -0.99 -3.75
N VAL A 439 9.21 -1.85 -3.13
CA VAL A 439 9.51 -3.26 -2.89
C VAL A 439 8.90 -4.09 -4.00
N LEU A 440 9.72 -4.84 -4.71
CA LEU A 440 9.31 -5.88 -5.66
C LEU A 440 9.56 -7.24 -5.00
N ARG A 441 8.47 -7.96 -4.69
CA ARG A 441 8.54 -9.26 -4.04
C ARG A 441 8.16 -10.36 -5.00
N ILE A 442 9.08 -11.27 -5.29
CA ILE A 442 8.82 -12.47 -6.08
C ILE A 442 8.11 -13.48 -5.17
N LEU A 443 6.86 -13.80 -5.51
CA LEU A 443 6.06 -14.79 -4.80
C LEU A 443 6.29 -16.19 -5.36
N LYS A 444 6.47 -16.30 -6.69
CA LYS A 444 6.75 -17.55 -7.41
C LYS A 444 7.71 -17.27 -8.55
N ASN A 445 8.76 -18.05 -8.68
CA ASN A 445 9.71 -17.95 -9.79
C ASN A 445 9.35 -18.91 -10.95
N PHE A 446 10.00 -18.76 -12.11
CA PHE A 446 9.74 -19.56 -13.31
C PHE A 446 10.02 -21.06 -13.11
N ASP A 447 11.06 -21.43 -12.40
CA ASP A 447 11.50 -22.79 -12.11
C ASP A 447 10.62 -23.52 -11.06
N GLU A 448 9.84 -22.79 -10.28
CA GLU A 448 8.94 -23.38 -9.32
C GLU A 448 7.68 -23.97 -9.99
N LYS A 449 7.44 -25.27 -9.80
CA LYS A 449 6.21 -25.95 -10.26
C LYS A 449 5.01 -25.66 -9.36
N SER A 450 5.25 -25.32 -8.10
CA SER A 450 4.21 -25.07 -7.10
C SER A 450 3.76 -23.61 -7.14
N SER A 451 2.46 -23.38 -7.07
CA SER A 451 1.86 -22.05 -6.92
C SER A 451 1.48 -21.71 -5.46
N GLN A 452 1.91 -22.52 -4.49
CA GLN A 452 1.56 -22.36 -3.06
C GLN A 452 2.19 -21.10 -2.46
N SER A 453 3.35 -20.70 -2.93
CA SER A 453 4.08 -19.51 -2.48
C SER A 453 3.33 -18.20 -2.77
N ILE A 454 2.42 -18.19 -3.74
CA ILE A 454 1.57 -17.04 -4.08
C ILE A 454 0.64 -16.66 -2.91
N PHE A 455 0.25 -17.62 -2.05
CA PHE A 455 -0.54 -17.31 -0.87
C PHE A 455 0.16 -16.42 0.16
N ARG A 456 1.49 -16.19 0.01
CA ARG A 456 2.23 -15.19 0.79
C ARG A 456 1.92 -13.75 0.35
N TYR A 457 1.04 -13.55 -0.64
CA TYR A 457 0.59 -12.21 -1.03
C TYR A 457 0.02 -11.46 0.16
N PHE A 458 0.47 -10.23 0.34
CA PHE A 458 0.10 -9.36 1.45
C PHE A 458 0.15 -7.91 1.01
N SER A 459 -0.92 -7.17 1.25
CA SER A 459 -1.03 -5.75 0.89
C SER A 459 -0.53 -4.86 2.02
N SER A 460 0.37 -3.96 1.67
CA SER A 460 0.90 -2.95 2.60
C SER A 460 1.46 -1.77 1.82
N GLY A 461 1.58 -0.64 2.48
CA GLY A 461 2.27 0.49 1.88
C GLY A 461 1.48 1.19 0.75
N TRP A 462 2.16 2.03 0.02
CA TRP A 462 1.69 2.84 -1.10
C TRP A 462 1.92 2.10 -2.43
N ASN A 463 1.64 2.74 -3.56
CA ASN A 463 2.00 2.22 -4.88
C ASN A 463 2.58 3.30 -5.79
N ARG A 464 3.88 3.22 -6.02
CA ARG A 464 4.59 3.99 -7.04
C ARG A 464 4.67 3.15 -8.30
N ASP A 465 3.54 3.03 -9.01
CA ASP A 465 3.36 2.12 -10.16
C ASP A 465 4.41 2.33 -11.24
N GLY A 466 4.74 3.58 -11.56
CA GLY A 466 5.77 3.89 -12.57
C GLY A 466 7.12 3.30 -12.20
N LEU A 467 7.60 3.50 -10.95
CA LEU A 467 8.87 2.91 -10.52
C LEU A 467 8.81 1.39 -10.43
N ALA A 468 7.70 0.83 -9.99
CA ALA A 468 7.51 -0.62 -9.93
C ALA A 468 7.57 -1.27 -11.32
N LEU A 469 6.95 -0.65 -12.33
CA LEU A 469 7.02 -1.10 -13.72
C LEU A 469 8.43 -0.98 -14.29
N ARG A 470 9.11 0.14 -14.04
CA ARG A 470 10.51 0.34 -14.45
C ARG A 470 11.43 -0.70 -13.82
N ALA A 471 11.28 -0.96 -12.52
CA ALA A 471 12.02 -1.97 -11.79
C ALA A 471 11.69 -3.41 -12.27
N MET A 472 10.43 -3.66 -12.67
CA MET A 472 10.05 -4.92 -13.27
C MET A 472 10.75 -5.14 -14.63
N GLY A 473 10.90 -4.09 -15.44
CA GLY A 473 11.67 -4.12 -16.67
C GLY A 473 13.14 -4.47 -16.47
N ASP A 474 13.76 -3.97 -15.40
CA ASP A 474 15.12 -4.33 -14.99
C ASP A 474 15.19 -5.80 -14.54
N LEU A 475 14.26 -6.23 -13.71
CA LEU A 475 14.17 -7.61 -13.25
C LEU A 475 14.06 -8.62 -14.41
N LEU A 476 13.33 -8.26 -15.47
CA LEU A 476 13.23 -9.07 -16.70
C LEU A 476 14.57 -9.16 -17.44
N THR A 477 15.39 -8.13 -17.34
CA THR A 477 16.72 -8.11 -17.99
C THR A 477 17.74 -8.91 -17.17
N VAL A 478 17.71 -8.79 -15.84
CA VAL A 478 18.67 -9.47 -14.93
C VAL A 478 18.31 -10.95 -14.75
N PHE A 479 17.03 -11.26 -14.64
CA PHE A 479 16.51 -12.64 -14.51
C PHE A 479 15.53 -12.94 -15.64
N PRO A 480 16.01 -13.05 -16.87
CA PRO A 480 15.16 -13.34 -18.03
C PRO A 480 14.55 -14.72 -17.87
N GLY A 481 13.34 -14.88 -18.38
CA GLY A 481 12.74 -16.19 -18.57
C GLY A 481 13.47 -16.99 -19.66
N THR A 482 13.02 -18.23 -19.87
CA THR A 482 13.59 -19.13 -20.89
C THR A 482 13.21 -18.75 -22.33
N ALA A 483 12.30 -17.82 -22.51
CA ALA A 483 11.75 -17.44 -23.80
C ALA A 483 12.16 -16.02 -24.23
N PRO A 484 12.25 -15.76 -25.53
CA PRO A 484 12.67 -14.45 -26.05
C PRO A 484 11.60 -13.37 -25.94
N ARG A 485 10.34 -13.72 -25.67
CA ARG A 485 9.21 -12.80 -25.57
C ARG A 485 8.63 -12.79 -24.18
N HIS A 486 8.26 -11.61 -23.67
CA HIS A 486 7.77 -11.41 -22.32
C HIS A 486 6.42 -10.70 -22.34
N LEU A 487 5.43 -11.33 -21.70
CA LEU A 487 4.14 -10.73 -21.41
C LEU A 487 4.10 -10.35 -19.94
N LEU A 488 3.98 -9.06 -19.64
CA LEU A 488 3.73 -8.54 -18.30
C LEU A 488 2.24 -8.27 -18.11
N LEU A 489 1.59 -9.07 -17.28
CA LEU A 489 0.18 -8.91 -16.93
C LEU A 489 0.06 -8.30 -15.54
N VAL A 490 -0.45 -7.08 -15.47
CA VAL A 490 -0.57 -6.31 -14.22
C VAL A 490 -1.98 -6.41 -13.68
N LEU A 491 -2.13 -6.80 -12.41
CA LEU A 491 -3.41 -6.78 -11.69
C LEU A 491 -3.41 -5.56 -10.75
N THR A 492 -4.21 -4.54 -11.09
CA THR A 492 -4.16 -3.23 -10.41
C THR A 492 -5.53 -2.54 -10.37
N ASP A 493 -5.66 -1.53 -9.50
CA ASP A 493 -6.77 -0.56 -9.52
C ASP A 493 -6.42 0.74 -10.27
N ALA A 494 -5.24 0.80 -10.87
CA ALA A 494 -4.78 1.93 -11.67
C ALA A 494 -4.88 3.29 -10.94
N SER A 495 -4.54 3.30 -9.66
CA SER A 495 -4.55 4.50 -8.82
C SER A 495 -3.19 4.70 -8.16
N PRO A 496 -2.15 5.04 -8.96
CA PRO A 496 -0.80 5.23 -8.44
C PRO A 496 -0.76 6.38 -7.45
N ASN A 497 -0.15 6.13 -6.28
CA ASN A 497 0.00 7.12 -5.22
C ASN A 497 1.14 6.75 -4.27
N ASP A 498 1.98 7.74 -3.89
CA ASP A 498 3.10 7.51 -2.98
C ASP A 498 3.29 8.68 -2.01
N SER A 499 3.74 8.36 -0.80
CA SER A 499 4.05 9.35 0.23
C SER A 499 5.28 10.20 -0.09
N LEU A 500 6.21 9.66 -0.88
CA LEU A 500 7.40 10.40 -1.28
C LEU A 500 7.08 11.34 -2.44
N ARG A 501 7.23 12.63 -2.19
CA ARG A 501 7.01 13.68 -3.20
C ARG A 501 8.02 13.60 -4.34
N VAL A 502 7.59 14.01 -5.51
CA VAL A 502 8.48 14.23 -6.65
C VAL A 502 9.31 15.49 -6.36
N GLN A 503 10.63 15.37 -6.47
CA GLN A 503 11.54 16.49 -6.20
C GLN A 503 11.41 17.59 -7.24
N ALA A 504 11.75 18.82 -6.83
CA ALA A 504 11.80 19.93 -7.74
C ALA A 504 12.85 19.68 -8.85
N SER A 505 12.46 19.95 -10.09
CA SER A 505 13.31 19.84 -11.28
C SER A 505 13.32 21.17 -12.04
N SER A 506 14.15 21.26 -13.09
CA SER A 506 14.15 22.43 -14.00
C SER A 506 12.80 22.67 -14.66
N GLU A 507 12.02 21.60 -14.88
CA GLU A 507 10.68 21.66 -15.48
C GLU A 507 9.59 21.93 -14.46
N ASN A 508 9.80 21.55 -13.19
CA ASN A 508 8.84 21.65 -12.09
C ASN A 508 9.51 22.18 -10.82
N PRO A 509 9.66 23.51 -10.69
CA PRO A 509 10.48 24.12 -9.63
C PRO A 509 9.93 23.96 -8.21
N PHE A 510 8.66 23.57 -8.04
CA PHE A 510 8.04 23.45 -6.71
C PHE A 510 7.93 22.01 -6.19
N GLY A 511 8.25 21.00 -7.01
CA GLY A 511 7.95 19.61 -6.70
C GLY A 511 6.43 19.40 -6.46
N HIS A 512 5.95 18.19 -6.52
CA HIS A 512 4.54 17.86 -6.29
C HIS A 512 4.38 16.47 -5.70
N ASP A 513 3.16 16.17 -5.26
CA ASP A 513 2.83 14.86 -4.73
C ASP A 513 2.76 13.84 -5.87
N TYR A 514 3.22 12.62 -5.61
CA TYR A 514 3.09 11.52 -6.57
C TYR A 514 1.71 10.88 -6.41
N GLY A 515 0.77 11.28 -7.25
CA GLY A 515 -0.61 10.76 -7.19
C GLY A 515 -1.48 11.32 -8.31
N ASP A 516 -2.75 10.97 -8.29
CA ASP A 516 -3.79 11.46 -9.22
C ASP A 516 -3.33 11.46 -10.69
N ALA A 517 -3.63 12.52 -11.42
CA ALA A 517 -3.30 12.65 -12.84
C ALA A 517 -1.80 12.55 -13.13
N PHE A 518 -0.94 13.02 -12.22
CA PHE A 518 0.50 12.95 -12.40
C PHE A 518 1.03 11.51 -12.29
N GLY A 519 0.63 10.79 -11.25
CA GLY A 519 1.00 9.37 -11.08
C GLY A 519 0.50 8.52 -12.25
N VAL A 520 -0.70 8.82 -12.77
CA VAL A 520 -1.28 8.15 -13.96
C VAL A 520 -0.44 8.41 -15.20
N GLN A 521 -0.02 9.67 -15.45
CA GLN A 521 0.80 10.03 -16.60
C GLN A 521 2.19 9.40 -16.54
N ASP A 522 2.81 9.40 -15.36
CA ASP A 522 4.08 8.77 -15.10
C ASP A 522 4.02 7.27 -15.36
N THR A 523 3.03 6.58 -14.81
CA THR A 523 2.80 5.15 -15.05
C THR A 523 2.56 4.85 -16.53
N ALA A 524 1.79 5.69 -17.23
CA ALA A 524 1.55 5.54 -18.66
C ALA A 524 2.84 5.72 -19.49
N ALA A 525 3.74 6.61 -19.06
CA ALA A 525 5.04 6.79 -19.69
C ALA A 525 5.91 5.53 -19.54
N GLU A 526 5.94 4.92 -18.35
CA GLU A 526 6.69 3.69 -18.09
C GLU A 526 6.13 2.48 -18.86
N VAL A 527 4.80 2.34 -18.97
CA VAL A 527 4.18 1.32 -19.81
C VAL A 527 4.61 1.47 -21.26
N ARG A 528 4.62 2.70 -21.79
CA ARG A 528 5.11 2.96 -23.17
C ARG A 528 6.59 2.62 -23.32
N ALA A 529 7.42 2.96 -22.33
CA ALA A 529 8.85 2.65 -22.34
C ALA A 529 9.11 1.14 -22.34
N LEU A 530 8.35 0.35 -21.57
CA LEU A 530 8.44 -1.11 -21.57
C LEU A 530 8.03 -1.70 -22.92
N ARG A 531 6.93 -1.22 -23.50
CA ARG A 531 6.47 -1.65 -24.84
C ARG A 531 7.50 -1.32 -25.93
N ALA A 532 8.16 -0.17 -25.84
CA ALA A 532 9.25 0.20 -26.77
C ALA A 532 10.48 -0.74 -26.63
N LYS A 533 10.67 -1.38 -25.48
CA LYS A 533 11.69 -2.41 -25.26
C LYS A 533 11.25 -3.81 -25.71
N GLY A 534 10.08 -3.95 -26.32
CA GLY A 534 9.54 -5.24 -26.77
C GLY A 534 8.88 -6.08 -25.67
N ILE A 535 8.60 -5.49 -24.49
CA ILE A 535 7.84 -6.15 -23.42
C ILE A 535 6.36 -5.82 -23.62
N HIS A 536 5.53 -6.85 -23.84
CA HIS A 536 4.09 -6.66 -23.95
C HIS A 536 3.48 -6.44 -22.57
N VAL A 537 2.82 -5.29 -22.37
CA VAL A 537 2.22 -4.92 -21.09
C VAL A 537 0.72 -4.83 -21.22
N SER A 538 0.02 -5.71 -20.53
CA SER A 538 -1.45 -5.76 -20.42
C SER A 538 -1.90 -5.67 -18.98
N ALA A 539 -3.13 -5.23 -18.72
CA ALA A 539 -3.63 -5.11 -17.36
C ALA A 539 -5.04 -5.68 -17.18
N VAL A 540 -5.25 -6.26 -16.01
CA VAL A 540 -6.58 -6.59 -15.49
C VAL A 540 -6.93 -5.55 -14.43
N PHE A 541 -7.92 -4.74 -14.73
CA PHE A 541 -8.39 -3.68 -13.86
C PHE A 541 -9.48 -4.17 -12.90
N MET A 542 -9.25 -3.95 -11.61
CA MET A 542 -10.12 -4.38 -10.52
C MET A 542 -10.45 -3.22 -9.57
N GLY A 543 -10.47 -2.01 -10.10
CA GLY A 543 -10.77 -0.80 -9.35
C GLY A 543 -12.23 -0.37 -9.47
N GLU A 544 -12.54 0.73 -8.79
CA GLU A 544 -13.82 1.40 -8.90
C GLU A 544 -14.05 2.03 -10.28
N SER A 545 -15.30 2.35 -10.58
CA SER A 545 -15.64 3.01 -11.85
C SER A 545 -14.98 4.37 -12.03
N SER A 546 -14.70 5.07 -10.94
CA SER A 546 -13.98 6.34 -10.91
C SER A 546 -12.56 6.26 -11.47
N SER A 547 -11.83 5.17 -11.19
CA SER A 547 -10.46 4.96 -11.66
C SER A 547 -10.37 4.27 -13.02
N ALA A 548 -11.50 3.92 -13.65
CA ALA A 548 -11.50 3.25 -14.94
C ALA A 548 -10.91 4.12 -16.07
N SER A 549 -11.09 5.43 -16.01
CA SER A 549 -10.47 6.39 -16.93
C SER A 549 -8.95 6.41 -16.78
N HIS A 550 -8.42 6.30 -15.58
CA HIS A 550 -6.99 6.22 -15.29
C HIS A 550 -6.38 4.95 -15.92
N ALA A 551 -7.04 3.80 -15.70
CA ALA A 551 -6.62 2.54 -16.31
C ALA A 551 -6.57 2.60 -17.85
N ALA A 552 -7.57 3.24 -18.48
CA ALA A 552 -7.58 3.42 -19.92
C ALA A 552 -6.45 4.34 -20.43
N VAL A 553 -6.08 5.37 -19.67
CA VAL A 553 -4.94 6.24 -19.99
C VAL A 553 -3.61 5.48 -19.88
N ILE A 554 -3.46 4.64 -18.86
CA ILE A 554 -2.22 3.90 -18.59
C ILE A 554 -2.02 2.77 -19.62
N TYR A 555 -3.01 1.91 -19.82
CA TYR A 555 -2.84 0.66 -20.57
C TYR A 555 -3.44 0.70 -21.98
N GLY A 556 -4.33 1.65 -22.25
CA GLY A 556 -4.97 1.80 -23.55
C GLY A 556 -5.92 0.64 -23.86
N LYS A 557 -5.72 0.01 -25.04
CA LYS A 557 -6.54 -1.13 -25.52
C LYS A 557 -6.22 -2.44 -24.79
N GLU A 558 -5.03 -2.57 -24.24
CA GLU A 558 -4.54 -3.76 -23.51
C GLU A 558 -5.04 -3.77 -22.05
N LEU A 559 -6.32 -3.49 -21.89
CA LEU A 559 -6.99 -3.39 -20.59
C LEU A 559 -8.25 -4.26 -20.58
N ALA A 560 -8.30 -5.20 -19.63
CA ALA A 560 -9.54 -5.93 -19.34
C ALA A 560 -10.09 -5.51 -17.98
N ARG A 561 -11.37 -5.17 -17.92
CA ARG A 561 -12.05 -4.79 -16.68
C ARG A 561 -12.85 -5.96 -16.14
N ILE A 562 -12.68 -6.26 -14.85
CA ILE A 562 -13.45 -7.27 -14.14
C ILE A 562 -14.13 -6.70 -12.90
N LYS A 563 -15.27 -7.27 -12.53
CA LYS A 563 -16.03 -6.95 -11.31
C LYS A 563 -15.96 -8.05 -10.25
N GLY A 564 -15.54 -9.25 -10.65
CA GLY A 564 -15.47 -10.41 -9.78
C GLY A 564 -14.51 -11.48 -10.30
N ILE A 565 -14.21 -12.46 -9.46
CA ILE A 565 -13.31 -13.60 -9.77
C ILE A 565 -13.79 -14.41 -10.97
N ASP A 566 -15.09 -14.59 -11.11
CA ASP A 566 -15.72 -15.33 -12.20
C ASP A 566 -15.39 -14.78 -13.58
N GLN A 567 -15.10 -13.48 -13.68
CA GLN A 567 -14.75 -12.80 -14.91
C GLN A 567 -13.25 -12.84 -15.23
N LEU A 568 -12.39 -13.16 -14.25
CA LEU A 568 -10.94 -13.14 -14.42
C LEU A 568 -10.49 -14.09 -15.54
N ALA A 569 -10.97 -15.33 -15.53
CA ALA A 569 -10.57 -16.32 -16.51
C ALA A 569 -10.88 -15.84 -17.93
N LYS A 570 -12.06 -15.26 -18.14
CA LYS A 570 -12.47 -14.70 -19.44
C LYS A 570 -11.61 -13.50 -19.83
N ALA A 571 -11.39 -12.56 -18.90
CA ALA A 571 -10.65 -11.33 -19.14
C ALA A 571 -9.18 -11.59 -19.42
N ALA A 572 -8.51 -12.37 -18.56
CA ALA A 572 -7.11 -12.76 -18.76
C ALA A 572 -6.94 -13.63 -20.00
N GLY A 573 -7.86 -14.56 -20.26
CA GLY A 573 -7.87 -15.36 -21.47
C GLY A 573 -7.90 -14.52 -22.74
N ILE A 574 -8.74 -13.49 -22.80
CA ILE A 574 -8.83 -12.56 -23.94
C ILE A 574 -7.51 -11.81 -24.13
N LEU A 575 -6.90 -11.29 -23.06
CA LEU A 575 -5.62 -10.57 -23.14
C LEU A 575 -4.50 -11.49 -23.61
N ILE A 576 -4.39 -12.68 -23.04
CA ILE A 576 -3.39 -13.68 -23.46
C ILE A 576 -3.61 -14.12 -24.91
N GLN A 577 -4.86 -14.31 -25.33
CA GLN A 577 -5.19 -14.62 -26.73
C GLN A 577 -4.81 -13.48 -27.68
N HIS A 578 -5.07 -12.24 -27.29
CA HIS A 578 -4.67 -11.07 -28.07
C HIS A 578 -3.15 -11.04 -28.25
N GLU A 579 -2.42 -11.29 -27.17
CA GLU A 579 -0.96 -11.36 -27.21
C GLU A 579 -0.44 -12.51 -28.08
N ILE A 580 -1.01 -13.70 -27.98
CA ILE A 580 -0.64 -14.82 -28.85
C ILE A 580 -0.84 -14.46 -30.33
N ARG A 581 -1.91 -13.73 -30.67
CA ARG A 581 -2.17 -13.27 -32.04
C ARG A 581 -1.19 -12.19 -32.50
N SER A 582 -0.87 -11.22 -31.63
CA SER A 582 0.10 -10.15 -31.95
C SER A 582 1.53 -10.65 -32.14
N LEU A 583 1.82 -11.89 -31.75
CA LEU A 583 3.10 -12.52 -31.95
C LEU A 583 3.33 -12.97 -33.44
N GLU A 584 2.26 -12.98 -34.26
CA GLU A 584 2.31 -13.40 -35.66
C GLU A 584 2.47 -12.24 -36.66
N ASP A 585 2.11 -11.02 -36.23
CA ASP A 585 2.29 -9.78 -36.99
C ASP A 585 3.69 -9.20 -36.79
#